data_1335ff0371c36b800f6f465ea1982769
#
_entry.id   1335ff0371c36b800f6f465ea1982769
#
_cell.length_a   1.000
_cell.length_b   1.000
_cell.length_c   1.000
_cell.angle_alpha   90.00
_cell.angle_beta   90.00
_cell.angle_gamma   90.00
#
_symmetry.space_group_name_H-M   'P 1'
#
loop_
_entity.id
_entity.type
_entity.pdbx_description
1 polymer ?
#
loop_
_entity_poly.entity_id
_entity_poly.type
_entity_poly.pdbx_seq_one_letter_code
_entity_poly.pdbx_strand_id
1 'polypeptide(L)'
;SSGLVGSEMCIRDRIMVNVILDAKKFDHNIKEINVGGGLGIKYTKKDDPPSIDEWVKTISNSVVKACKKNNLDFPILMCEPGRSIVSTAGITIYKIGAFKEIPGIRTYLSVDGGMSDNPRPITYQSNYSACLVSNPLNNNSNNKYTIAGKHCESGDVLFKEIDLAECKTGDLICVFGTGAYNNSMSSNYNRIPRPAAL
;
A
#
# COMPACT_ATOMS: atom_id res chain seq x y z
N SER A 1 -1.93 -5.88 -2.72
CA SER A 1 -2.41 -4.87 -3.65
C SER A 1 -1.23 -4.14 -4.31
N SER A 2 -0.59 -4.82 -5.26
CA SER A 2 0.19 -4.15 -6.29
C SER A 2 -0.69 -3.08 -6.95
N GLY A 3 -0.18 -1.89 -7.23
CA GLY A 3 -0.92 -0.90 -8.01
C GLY A 3 -1.38 -1.47 -9.35
N LEU A 4 -2.25 -0.77 -10.05
CA LEU A 4 -2.71 -1.19 -11.37
C LEU A 4 -1.52 -1.46 -12.30
N VAL A 5 -1.52 -2.61 -12.95
CA VAL A 5 -0.48 -3.00 -13.91
C VAL A 5 -0.87 -2.47 -15.31
N GLY A 6 0.09 -2.28 -16.20
CA GLY A 6 -0.11 -1.61 -17.49
C GLY A 6 -1.31 -2.05 -18.32
N SER A 7 -1.67 -3.34 -18.32
CA SER A 7 -2.86 -3.85 -19.04
C SER A 7 -4.18 -3.34 -18.45
N GLU A 8 -4.30 -3.30 -17.13
CA GLU A 8 -5.49 -2.81 -16.42
C GLU A 8 -5.67 -1.30 -16.58
N MET A 9 -4.57 -0.54 -16.57
CA MET A 9 -4.60 0.88 -16.89
C MET A 9 -5.11 1.13 -18.30
N CYS A 10 -4.59 0.43 -19.29
CA CYS A 10 -5.03 0.56 -20.68
C CYS A 10 -6.51 0.18 -20.91
N ILE A 11 -7.04 -0.77 -20.13
CA ILE A 11 -8.47 -1.13 -20.18
C ILE A 11 -9.31 0.00 -19.63
N ARG A 12 -8.98 0.51 -18.45
CA ARG A 12 -9.67 1.64 -17.83
C ARG A 12 -9.69 2.87 -18.73
N ASP A 13 -8.53 3.25 -19.28
CA ASP A 13 -8.39 4.44 -20.11
C ASP A 13 -9.25 4.34 -21.39
N ARG A 14 -9.34 3.15 -22.00
CA ARG A 14 -10.24 2.91 -23.14
C ARG A 14 -11.70 3.03 -22.76
N ILE A 15 -12.11 2.56 -21.58
CA ILE A 15 -13.47 2.71 -21.07
C ILE A 15 -13.80 4.20 -20.92
N MET A 16 -12.88 4.99 -20.36
CA MET A 16 -13.08 6.43 -20.17
C MET A 16 -13.22 7.17 -21.50
N VAL A 17 -12.46 6.81 -22.55
CA VAL A 17 -12.61 7.39 -23.89
C VAL A 17 -13.96 6.98 -24.51
N ASN A 18 -14.46 5.76 -24.27
CA ASN A 18 -15.79 5.36 -24.72
C ASN A 18 -16.90 6.20 -24.06
N VAL A 19 -16.74 6.59 -22.78
CA VAL A 19 -17.67 7.51 -22.11
C VAL A 19 -17.71 8.87 -22.83
N ILE A 20 -16.57 9.39 -23.30
CA ILE A 20 -16.54 10.63 -24.10
C ILE A 20 -17.34 10.44 -25.42
N LEU A 21 -17.18 9.29 -26.08
CA LEU A 21 -17.94 8.98 -27.31
C LEU A 21 -19.44 8.91 -27.07
N ASP A 22 -19.84 8.28 -25.97
CA ASP A 22 -21.25 8.17 -25.62
C ASP A 22 -21.85 9.52 -25.25
N ALA A 23 -21.12 10.34 -24.47
CA ALA A 23 -21.53 11.69 -24.12
C ALA A 23 -21.74 12.57 -25.38
N LYS A 24 -20.88 12.42 -26.38
CA LYS A 24 -20.99 13.16 -27.68
C LYS A 24 -22.27 12.83 -28.43
N LYS A 25 -22.82 11.62 -28.26
CA LYS A 25 -24.13 11.26 -28.87
C LYS A 25 -25.31 12.05 -28.29
N PHE A 26 -25.11 12.65 -27.11
CA PHE A 26 -26.08 13.48 -26.40
C PHE A 26 -25.69 14.97 -26.41
N ASP A 27 -24.89 15.39 -27.37
CA ASP A 27 -24.40 16.77 -27.54
C ASP A 27 -23.57 17.29 -26.34
N HIS A 28 -23.01 16.40 -25.52
CA HIS A 28 -22.08 16.78 -24.45
C HIS A 28 -20.63 16.75 -24.94
N ASN A 29 -19.96 17.88 -24.82
CA ASN A 29 -18.53 18.00 -25.16
C ASN A 29 -17.66 17.91 -23.89
N ILE A 30 -17.16 16.71 -23.62
CA ILE A 30 -16.25 16.45 -22.49
C ILE A 30 -14.84 16.87 -22.91
N LYS A 31 -14.26 17.83 -22.17
CA LYS A 31 -12.92 18.38 -22.43
C LYS A 31 -11.86 17.82 -21.49
N GLU A 32 -12.25 17.16 -20.42
CA GLU A 32 -11.36 16.67 -19.37
C GLU A 32 -11.65 15.21 -19.07
N ILE A 33 -10.62 14.45 -18.81
CA ILE A 33 -10.71 13.04 -18.40
C ILE A 33 -9.83 12.82 -17.19
N ASN A 34 -10.42 12.35 -16.09
CA ASN A 34 -9.69 11.98 -14.89
C ASN A 34 -9.57 10.45 -14.83
N VAL A 35 -8.36 9.96 -14.98
CA VAL A 35 -8.07 8.53 -14.94
C VAL A 35 -7.89 7.99 -13.52
N GLY A 36 -8.06 8.83 -12.50
CA GLY A 36 -7.89 8.45 -11.11
C GLY A 36 -6.43 8.23 -10.72
N GLY A 37 -6.22 7.47 -9.67
CA GLY A 37 -4.89 7.10 -9.19
C GLY A 37 -4.49 5.68 -9.61
N GLY A 38 -3.85 4.96 -8.67
CA GLY A 38 -3.53 3.54 -8.82
C GLY A 38 -2.04 3.26 -9.02
N LEU A 39 -1.17 4.28 -9.07
CA LEU A 39 0.26 4.04 -9.06
C LEU A 39 0.68 3.38 -7.74
N GLY A 40 1.29 2.20 -7.83
CA GLY A 40 1.79 1.43 -6.70
C GLY A 40 3.09 1.99 -6.14
N ILE A 41 3.49 1.43 -4.99
CA ILE A 41 4.81 1.64 -4.41
C ILE A 41 5.46 0.29 -4.09
N LYS A 42 6.75 0.32 -3.82
CA LYS A 42 7.48 -0.84 -3.35
C LYS A 42 7.31 -0.99 -1.83
N TYR A 43 6.44 -1.88 -1.39
CA TYR A 43 6.28 -2.23 0.02
C TYR A 43 7.31 -3.27 0.48
N THR A 44 7.66 -4.19 -0.42
CA THR A 44 8.60 -5.28 -0.18
C THR A 44 9.62 -5.38 -1.32
N LYS A 45 10.67 -6.16 -1.12
CA LYS A 45 11.68 -6.42 -2.18
C LYS A 45 11.10 -7.10 -3.43
N LYS A 46 9.92 -7.73 -3.32
CA LYS A 46 9.25 -8.46 -4.41
C LYS A 46 8.38 -7.55 -5.29
N ASP A 47 8.10 -6.34 -4.83
CA ASP A 47 7.26 -5.41 -5.57
C ASP A 47 8.10 -4.64 -6.59
N ASP A 48 7.58 -4.53 -7.79
CA ASP A 48 8.19 -3.81 -8.92
C ASP A 48 7.14 -2.89 -9.58
N PRO A 49 6.73 -1.80 -8.90
CA PRO A 49 5.81 -0.84 -9.49
C PRO A 49 6.49 -0.06 -10.61
N PRO A 50 5.74 0.36 -11.65
CA PRO A 50 6.31 1.21 -12.68
C PRO A 50 6.77 2.55 -12.10
N SER A 51 7.75 3.16 -12.73
CA SER A 51 8.14 4.54 -12.42
C SER A 51 7.01 5.52 -12.75
N ILE A 52 7.06 6.73 -12.19
CA ILE A 52 6.10 7.80 -12.50
C ILE A 52 6.07 8.08 -14.01
N ASP A 53 7.24 8.14 -14.64
CA ASP A 53 7.37 8.39 -16.08
C ASP A 53 6.74 7.30 -16.93
N GLU A 54 6.95 6.03 -16.59
CA GLU A 54 6.35 4.90 -17.29
C GLU A 54 4.83 4.87 -17.10
N TRP A 55 4.36 5.18 -15.89
CA TRP A 55 2.95 5.27 -15.58
C TRP A 55 2.26 6.37 -16.40
N VAL A 56 2.83 7.59 -16.41
CA VAL A 56 2.31 8.72 -17.20
C VAL A 56 2.35 8.42 -18.70
N LYS A 57 3.47 7.89 -19.22
CA LYS A 57 3.60 7.51 -20.63
C LYS A 57 2.55 6.46 -21.05
N THR A 58 2.33 5.45 -20.21
CA THR A 58 1.38 4.37 -20.49
C THR A 58 -0.04 4.93 -20.62
N ILE A 59 -0.46 5.75 -19.65
CA ILE A 59 -1.79 6.37 -19.64
C ILE A 59 -1.94 7.32 -20.84
N SER A 60 -1.01 8.25 -21.02
CA SER A 60 -1.06 9.24 -22.09
C SER A 60 -1.13 8.58 -23.47
N ASN A 61 -0.28 7.58 -23.72
CA ASN A 61 -0.27 6.84 -24.98
C ASN A 61 -1.57 6.09 -25.21
N SER A 62 -2.16 5.51 -24.14
CA SER A 62 -3.45 4.81 -24.22
C SER A 62 -4.57 5.76 -24.63
N VAL A 63 -4.68 6.92 -23.97
CA VAL A 63 -5.69 7.94 -24.27
C VAL A 63 -5.49 8.51 -25.67
N VAL A 64 -4.28 8.90 -26.03
CA VAL A 64 -3.96 9.43 -27.37
C VAL A 64 -4.33 8.43 -28.48
N LYS A 65 -3.95 7.15 -28.30
CA LYS A 65 -4.30 6.09 -29.26
C LYS A 65 -5.81 5.90 -29.39
N ALA A 66 -6.53 5.93 -28.28
CA ALA A 66 -7.97 5.77 -28.28
C ALA A 66 -8.68 6.98 -28.92
N CYS A 67 -8.25 8.20 -28.63
CA CYS A 67 -8.78 9.41 -29.25
C CYS A 67 -8.54 9.45 -30.77
N LYS A 68 -7.31 9.15 -31.22
CA LYS A 68 -7.00 9.06 -32.66
C LYS A 68 -7.85 8.03 -33.38
N LYS A 69 -8.04 6.84 -32.80
CA LYS A 69 -8.86 5.77 -33.36
C LYS A 69 -10.33 6.22 -33.60
N ASN A 70 -10.82 7.09 -32.71
CA ASN A 70 -12.22 7.50 -32.70
C ASN A 70 -12.45 8.93 -33.25
N ASN A 71 -11.43 9.54 -33.82
CA ASN A 71 -11.47 10.89 -34.36
C ASN A 71 -11.99 11.94 -33.35
N LEU A 72 -11.44 11.85 -32.11
CA LEU A 72 -11.74 12.76 -30.99
C LEU A 72 -10.59 13.73 -30.77
N ASP A 73 -10.93 14.96 -30.37
CA ASP A 73 -9.97 15.89 -29.81
C ASP A 73 -9.34 15.31 -28.54
N PHE A 74 -8.09 15.70 -28.22
CA PHE A 74 -7.42 15.26 -27.02
C PHE A 74 -7.98 16.01 -25.81
N PRO A 75 -8.55 15.30 -24.82
CA PRO A 75 -8.98 15.92 -23.60
C PRO A 75 -7.78 16.30 -22.70
N ILE A 76 -7.99 17.21 -21.77
CA ILE A 76 -7.07 17.44 -20.67
C ILE A 76 -7.05 16.17 -19.80
N LEU A 77 -5.86 15.61 -19.61
CA LEU A 77 -5.69 14.41 -18.81
C LEU A 77 -5.36 14.79 -17.37
N MET A 78 -6.20 14.35 -16.44
CA MET A 78 -6.01 14.49 -15.00
C MET A 78 -5.76 13.14 -14.34
N CYS A 79 -5.05 13.13 -13.24
CA CYS A 79 -4.81 11.95 -12.42
C CYS A 79 -4.78 12.29 -10.93
N GLU A 80 -5.02 11.28 -10.09
CA GLU A 80 -5.12 11.40 -8.63
C GLU A 80 -4.19 10.39 -7.92
N PRO A 81 -2.87 10.46 -8.11
CA PRO A 81 -1.94 9.58 -7.41
C PRO A 81 -1.91 9.95 -5.93
N GLY A 82 -2.38 9.06 -5.06
CA GLY A 82 -2.35 9.25 -3.59
C GLY A 82 -1.21 8.49 -2.94
N ARG A 83 -1.26 7.16 -3.04
CA ARG A 83 -0.30 6.25 -2.40
C ARG A 83 1.15 6.57 -2.75
N SER A 84 1.44 6.75 -4.02
CA SER A 84 2.79 7.01 -4.52
C SER A 84 3.40 8.33 -4.04
N ILE A 85 2.58 9.27 -3.56
CA ILE A 85 3.05 10.56 -3.06
C ILE A 85 3.50 10.44 -1.60
N VAL A 86 2.69 9.82 -0.73
CA VAL A 86 2.88 9.93 0.73
C VAL A 86 3.24 8.61 1.41
N SER A 87 3.04 7.46 0.77
CA SER A 87 3.20 6.16 1.44
C SER A 87 4.62 5.96 1.99
N THR A 88 5.63 6.25 1.18
CA THR A 88 7.05 6.10 1.55
C THR A 88 7.56 7.20 2.49
N ALA A 89 6.82 8.29 2.64
CA ALA A 89 7.15 9.37 3.56
C ALA A 89 6.80 9.05 5.02
N GLY A 90 6.01 8.00 5.27
CA GLY A 90 5.60 7.61 6.61
C GLY A 90 6.12 6.23 7.02
N ILE A 91 6.43 6.12 8.30
CA ILE A 91 6.80 4.88 8.98
C ILE A 91 5.92 4.72 10.22
N THR A 92 5.77 3.47 10.68
CA THR A 92 5.14 3.18 11.97
C THR A 92 6.15 2.47 12.87
N ILE A 93 6.30 2.96 14.09
CA ILE A 93 7.19 2.36 15.09
C ILE A 93 6.34 1.61 16.10
N TYR A 94 6.70 0.34 16.31
CA TYR A 94 6.11 -0.52 17.33
C TYR A 94 7.16 -0.94 18.35
N LYS A 95 6.75 -1.01 19.61
CA LYS A 95 7.57 -1.58 20.67
C LYS A 95 7.24 -3.05 20.85
N ILE A 96 8.26 -3.90 20.88
CA ILE A 96 8.14 -5.34 21.12
C ILE A 96 7.75 -5.57 22.58
N GLY A 97 6.69 -6.34 22.79
CA GLY A 97 6.21 -6.81 24.08
C GLY A 97 6.72 -8.22 24.43
N ALA A 98 5.85 -9.18 24.34
CA ALA A 98 6.13 -10.57 24.69
C ALA A 98 6.53 -11.43 23.49
N PHE A 99 7.26 -12.50 23.79
CA PHE A 99 7.59 -13.58 22.87
C PHE A 99 6.83 -14.83 23.24
N LYS A 100 6.38 -15.58 22.23
CA LYS A 100 5.81 -16.91 22.41
C LYS A 100 6.33 -17.84 21.34
N GLU A 101 7.20 -18.75 21.73
CA GLU A 101 7.65 -19.82 20.87
C GLU A 101 6.66 -20.98 20.87
N ILE A 102 6.33 -21.51 19.69
CA ILE A 102 5.65 -22.76 19.51
C ILE A 102 6.66 -23.69 18.78
N PRO A 103 7.29 -24.63 19.52
CA PRO A 103 8.39 -25.42 18.99
C PRO A 103 8.02 -26.11 17.68
N GLY A 104 8.90 -26.00 16.69
CA GLY A 104 8.71 -26.60 15.36
C GLY A 104 7.65 -25.94 14.47
N ILE A 105 6.98 -24.88 14.94
CA ILE A 105 5.94 -24.18 14.20
C ILE A 105 6.33 -22.73 13.93
N ARG A 106 6.44 -21.90 14.95
CA ARG A 106 6.76 -20.46 14.80
C ARG A 106 7.04 -19.74 16.10
N THR A 107 7.69 -18.61 16.02
CA THR A 107 7.84 -17.67 17.13
C THR A 107 6.98 -16.44 16.92
N TYR A 108 6.08 -16.15 17.85
CA TYR A 108 5.30 -14.93 17.87
C TYR A 108 6.03 -13.82 18.61
N LEU A 109 5.95 -12.61 18.06
CA LEU A 109 6.26 -11.35 18.74
C LEU A 109 4.97 -10.56 18.91
N SER A 110 4.63 -10.13 20.12
CA SER A 110 3.59 -9.13 20.31
C SER A 110 4.16 -7.72 20.19
N VAL A 111 3.34 -6.79 19.68
CA VAL A 111 3.69 -5.36 19.62
C VAL A 111 2.60 -4.51 20.28
N ASP A 112 2.93 -3.26 20.59
CA ASP A 112 2.03 -2.31 21.25
C ASP A 112 1.02 -1.62 20.34
N GLY A 113 0.90 -2.05 19.10
CA GLY A 113 -0.11 -1.64 18.12
C GLY A 113 -0.83 -2.84 17.52
N GLY A 114 -1.33 -2.70 16.30
CA GLY A 114 -1.99 -3.79 15.58
C GLY A 114 -3.01 -3.32 14.55
N MET A 115 -4.08 -4.11 14.37
CA MET A 115 -5.07 -3.88 13.33
C MET A 115 -5.80 -2.53 13.41
N SER A 116 -5.84 -1.88 14.57
CA SER A 116 -6.49 -0.58 14.71
C SER A 116 -5.69 0.58 14.14
N ASP A 117 -4.39 0.42 13.97
CA ASP A 117 -3.46 1.43 13.42
C ASP A 117 -2.87 1.01 12.06
N ASN A 118 -2.79 -0.30 11.80
CA ASN A 118 -2.45 -0.84 10.49
C ASN A 118 -3.43 -1.95 10.07
N PRO A 119 -4.64 -1.62 9.61
CA PRO A 119 -5.65 -2.61 9.24
C PRO A 119 -5.35 -3.35 7.93
N ARG A 120 -4.46 -2.83 7.11
CA ARG A 120 -4.24 -3.30 5.73
C ARG A 120 -3.74 -4.74 5.60
N PRO A 121 -2.86 -5.28 6.48
CA PRO A 121 -2.49 -6.69 6.44
C PRO A 121 -3.69 -7.63 6.55
N ILE A 122 -4.68 -7.28 7.37
CA ILE A 122 -5.87 -8.08 7.61
C ILE A 122 -6.89 -7.87 6.49
N THR A 123 -7.20 -6.61 6.17
CA THR A 123 -8.27 -6.25 5.23
C THR A 123 -7.89 -6.59 3.78
N TYR A 124 -6.64 -6.37 3.39
CA TYR A 124 -6.17 -6.48 2.00
C TYR A 124 -5.04 -7.49 1.83
N GLN A 125 -4.67 -8.21 2.87
CA GLN A 125 -3.50 -9.11 2.88
C GLN A 125 -2.21 -8.40 2.40
N SER A 126 -2.12 -7.10 2.72
CA SER A 126 -0.98 -6.28 2.30
C SER A 126 0.28 -6.70 3.05
N ASN A 127 1.36 -6.89 2.32
CA ASN A 127 2.67 -7.14 2.89
C ASN A 127 3.41 -5.81 3.06
N TYR A 128 4.21 -5.74 4.10
CA TYR A 128 5.08 -4.61 4.39
C TYR A 128 6.50 -5.11 4.63
N SER A 129 7.47 -4.21 4.54
CA SER A 129 8.81 -4.46 5.05
C SER A 129 8.99 -3.78 6.41
N ALA A 130 9.81 -4.38 7.24
CA ALA A 130 10.16 -3.82 8.54
C ALA A 130 11.60 -4.14 8.90
N CYS A 131 12.13 -3.42 9.86
CA CYS A 131 13.44 -3.69 10.45
C CYS A 131 13.44 -3.38 11.96
N LEU A 132 14.46 -3.85 12.66
CA LEU A 132 14.75 -3.36 14.02
C LEU A 132 15.39 -1.98 13.91
N VAL A 133 14.92 -1.03 14.73
CA VAL A 133 15.46 0.34 14.76
C VAL A 133 16.93 0.35 15.20
N SER A 134 17.31 -0.55 16.10
CA SER A 134 18.69 -0.70 16.57
C SER A 134 19.64 -1.30 15.54
N ASN A 135 19.12 -1.99 14.50
CA ASN A 135 19.93 -2.65 13.48
C ASN A 135 19.22 -2.64 12.10
N PRO A 136 19.01 -1.46 11.51
CA PRO A 136 18.16 -1.30 10.31
C PRO A 136 18.74 -1.93 9.04
N LEU A 137 20.06 -2.16 8.98
CA LEU A 137 20.72 -2.70 7.81
C LEU A 137 20.87 -4.23 7.83
N ASN A 138 20.73 -4.86 8.99
CA ASN A 138 20.89 -6.30 9.15
C ASN A 138 19.56 -7.05 9.08
N ASN A 139 19.03 -7.23 7.89
CA ASN A 139 17.86 -8.07 7.62
C ASN A 139 18.23 -9.51 7.19
N ASN A 140 19.50 -9.90 7.32
CA ASN A 140 19.99 -11.23 6.93
C ASN A 140 20.03 -12.20 8.12
N SER A 141 19.12 -12.09 9.05
CA SER A 141 19.02 -13.05 10.15
C SER A 141 18.16 -14.24 9.73
N ASN A 142 18.51 -15.43 10.19
CA ASN A 142 17.71 -16.64 10.00
C ASN A 142 16.52 -16.72 10.97
N ASN A 143 16.24 -15.66 11.71
CA ASN A 143 15.16 -15.65 12.69
C ASN A 143 13.87 -15.16 12.04
N LYS A 144 12.90 -16.06 11.97
CA LYS A 144 11.57 -15.79 11.42
C LYS A 144 10.57 -15.58 12.54
N TYR A 145 9.83 -14.47 12.43
CA TYR A 145 8.84 -14.11 13.43
C TYR A 145 7.46 -13.88 12.80
N THR A 146 6.42 -14.21 13.56
CA THR A 146 5.05 -13.77 13.32
C THR A 146 4.77 -12.60 14.24
N ILE A 147 4.48 -11.42 13.69
CA ILE A 147 4.20 -10.23 14.50
C ILE A 147 2.70 -10.11 14.70
N ALA A 148 2.26 -10.20 15.94
CA ALA A 148 0.89 -10.07 16.37
C ALA A 148 0.67 -8.74 17.11
N GLY A 149 -0.48 -8.12 16.86
CA GLY A 149 -0.90 -6.94 17.59
C GLY A 149 -1.41 -7.28 19.01
N LYS A 150 -1.93 -6.25 19.67
CA LYS A 150 -2.41 -6.34 21.05
C LYS A 150 -3.95 -6.46 21.18
N HIS A 151 -4.66 -6.62 20.07
CA HIS A 151 -6.11 -6.68 20.08
C HIS A 151 -6.59 -8.07 20.47
N CYS A 152 -7.75 -8.13 21.13
CA CYS A 152 -8.46 -9.37 21.43
C CYS A 152 -9.14 -9.89 20.17
N GLU A 153 -8.33 -10.24 19.16
CA GLU A 153 -8.76 -10.66 17.83
C GLU A 153 -7.72 -11.62 17.24
N SER A 154 -8.15 -12.80 16.84
CA SER A 154 -7.26 -13.83 16.29
C SER A 154 -6.62 -13.44 14.96
N GLY A 155 -7.26 -12.55 14.23
CA GLY A 155 -6.76 -11.99 12.97
C GLY A 155 -5.74 -10.86 13.13
N ASP A 156 -5.45 -10.40 14.35
CA ASP A 156 -4.52 -9.28 14.58
C ASP A 156 -3.05 -9.69 14.38
N VAL A 157 -2.73 -10.05 13.14
CA VAL A 157 -1.40 -10.45 12.68
C VAL A 157 -0.91 -9.46 11.62
N LEU A 158 0.07 -8.65 11.99
CA LEU A 158 0.67 -7.66 11.08
C LEU A 158 1.62 -8.29 10.08
N PHE A 159 2.37 -9.31 10.51
CA PHE A 159 3.28 -10.09 9.67
C PHE A 159 3.12 -11.57 9.98
N LYS A 160 2.78 -12.36 8.98
CA LYS A 160 2.68 -13.82 9.12
C LYS A 160 4.05 -14.47 9.25
N GLU A 161 5.03 -13.93 8.56
CA GLU A 161 6.43 -14.36 8.61
C GLU A 161 7.31 -13.20 8.14
N ILE A 162 8.25 -12.80 8.98
CA ILE A 162 9.23 -11.75 8.65
C ILE A 162 10.59 -12.15 9.20
N ASP A 163 11.63 -11.92 8.41
CA ASP A 163 13.02 -12.07 8.84
C ASP A 163 13.46 -10.78 9.56
N LEU A 164 13.84 -10.92 10.83
CA LEU A 164 14.40 -9.83 11.63
C LEU A 164 15.68 -10.31 12.32
N ALA A 165 16.57 -9.37 12.62
CA ALA A 165 17.69 -9.64 13.52
C ALA A 165 17.18 -10.15 14.87
N GLU A 166 18.05 -10.80 15.64
CA GLU A 166 17.70 -11.19 17.00
C GLU A 166 17.23 -9.97 17.78
N CYS A 167 16.08 -10.11 18.42
CA CYS A 167 15.42 -9.01 19.12
C CYS A 167 14.90 -9.46 20.49
N LYS A 168 14.65 -8.50 21.36
CA LYS A 168 14.19 -8.71 22.73
C LYS A 168 13.02 -7.79 23.08
N THR A 169 12.35 -8.10 24.16
CA THR A 169 11.32 -7.24 24.75
C THR A 169 11.85 -5.82 24.97
N GLY A 170 11.09 -4.84 24.51
CA GLY A 170 11.43 -3.43 24.57
C GLY A 170 12.13 -2.87 23.33
N ASP A 171 12.63 -3.72 22.43
CA ASP A 171 13.16 -3.27 21.15
C ASP A 171 12.07 -2.63 20.28
N LEU A 172 12.48 -1.80 19.32
CA LEU A 172 11.57 -1.11 18.43
C LEU A 172 11.64 -1.71 17.02
N ILE A 173 10.47 -1.95 16.43
CA ILE A 173 10.30 -2.35 15.03
C ILE A 173 9.81 -1.14 14.24
N CYS A 174 10.49 -0.82 13.13
CA CYS A 174 10.07 0.16 12.15
C CYS A 174 9.40 -0.54 10.98
N VAL A 175 8.15 -0.21 10.69
CA VAL A 175 7.39 -0.65 9.52
C VAL A 175 7.39 0.46 8.48
N PHE A 176 7.84 0.15 7.26
CA PHE A 176 7.98 1.13 6.19
C PHE A 176 6.70 1.26 5.36
N GLY A 177 6.57 2.40 4.67
CA GLY A 177 5.51 2.61 3.68
C GLY A 177 4.12 2.80 4.30
N THR A 178 4.02 3.31 5.51
CA THR A 178 2.75 3.50 6.24
C THR A 178 2.17 4.92 6.12
N GLY A 179 2.76 5.80 5.32
CA GLY A 179 2.31 7.19 5.16
C GLY A 179 0.97 7.34 4.43
N ALA A 180 0.50 6.31 3.72
CA ALA A 180 -0.80 6.31 3.05
C ALA A 180 -1.75 5.31 3.71
N TYR A 181 -2.99 5.75 3.96
CA TYR A 181 -4.12 4.98 4.49
C TYR A 181 -4.04 4.60 5.97
N ASN A 182 -2.88 4.28 6.53
CA ASN A 182 -2.77 3.79 7.91
C ASN A 182 -3.45 4.73 8.91
N ASN A 183 -3.09 6.00 8.91
CA ASN A 183 -3.70 6.98 9.82
C ASN A 183 -5.20 7.21 9.51
N SER A 184 -5.57 7.36 8.23
CA SER A 184 -6.97 7.63 7.83
C SER A 184 -7.90 6.43 8.05
N MET A 185 -7.38 5.20 7.98
CA MET A 185 -8.13 3.97 8.26
C MET A 185 -8.05 3.53 9.73
N SER A 186 -7.27 4.24 10.55
CA SER A 186 -7.12 3.88 11.96
C SER A 186 -8.44 3.98 12.72
N SER A 187 -8.62 3.11 13.71
CA SER A 187 -9.82 3.03 14.54
C SER A 187 -9.47 2.97 16.03
N ASN A 188 -10.50 3.00 16.86
CA ASN A 188 -10.37 2.75 18.30
C ASN A 188 -10.91 1.36 18.68
N TYR A 189 -10.70 0.36 17.83
CA TYR A 189 -11.11 -1.01 18.10
C TYR A 189 -10.53 -1.50 19.44
N ASN A 190 -11.29 -2.28 20.17
CA ASN A 190 -11.02 -2.65 21.58
C ASN A 190 -10.79 -1.44 22.50
N ARG A 191 -11.25 -0.24 22.15
CA ARG A 191 -11.04 1.02 22.89
C ARG A 191 -9.57 1.42 23.03
N ILE A 192 -8.72 0.94 22.16
CA ILE A 192 -7.30 1.28 22.12
C ILE A 192 -7.17 2.67 21.47
N PRO A 193 -6.42 3.60 22.07
CA PRO A 193 -6.18 4.91 21.46
C PRO A 193 -5.35 4.76 20.19
N ARG A 194 -5.60 5.67 19.23
CA ARG A 194 -4.79 5.76 18.01
C ARG A 194 -3.35 6.16 18.37
N PRO A 195 -2.35 5.69 17.60
CA PRO A 195 -0.97 6.12 17.81
C PRO A 195 -0.81 7.62 17.54
N ALA A 196 0.17 8.23 18.19
CA ALA A 196 0.54 9.60 17.91
C ALA A 196 1.11 9.72 16.48
N ALA A 197 0.75 10.79 15.78
CA ALA A 197 1.40 11.20 14.55
C ALA A 197 2.38 12.35 14.89
N LEU A 198 3.64 12.21 14.48
CA LEU A 198 4.72 13.16 14.72
C LEU A 198 5.17 13.79 13.40
#